data_bbfe7bf38d4e70bef415a651c4e15d8e
#
_entry.id   bbfe7bf38d4e70bef415a651c4e15d8e
#
_cell.length_a   1.000
_cell.length_b   1.000
_cell.length_c   1.000
_cell.angle_alpha   90.00
_cell.angle_beta   90.00
_cell.angle_gamma   90.00
#
_symmetry.space_group_name_H-M   'P 1'
#
loop_
_entity.id
_entity.type
_entity.pdbx_description
1 polymer ?
#
loop_
_entity_poly.entity_id
_entity_poly.type
_entity_poly.pdbx_seq_one_letter_code
_entity_poly.pdbx_strand_id
1 'polypeptide(L)'
;MAVILFGSVYSQTQISGSVMDSDSMEAIPGVNVIIDGTNIGTVTDFDGNFVINTSQGAPLTLIVSYMGYSAERVDVTSASQNINVMLSAGQNLEEVIISASRSAQKVTDAPASVSVISSRQIENSAQVAEPSRILVSVPGVQIQQQTANSLNVEMRAGSGVFGTSTYILRDNRGLITPAAGTFFSFQQGLSNLDLASVEVVRGAAGVLYGPGVTSGVVHFRSKSPIDYTGNAVSMWGGDLNTFGSEFRIARANDDKTFGWKINARVNSGDDFTYEDEAALAANVGGINSIIRQPVITNMAVDPLLSANGDVLYDFTGGNSIIDTYSNFTIDTNLEWRPTDDTNYQVSAGMTNGGGLFFQDLGIGYADGSTYWGQVQATMGNWYAQAFIDHNDGGGTDNPTFLYGTGLRQVAKRTTMEAQIQYNFDMPWLFDSEWTVGYDYRNTDSDSEYTLWGRNEDSDDYITNGIYGQGTLTMSEKVDLVVAGRYDQASFISAGEFAPRAALVYKPSEKTTWRLAYNKALSGPSALQMYIDFPVNVPAPGILDAWLSGQSTAQRFADPASQVIDLAGIPVDIPVSAAGGGLPLAIPY
;
A
#
# COMPACT_ATOMS: atom_id res chain seq x y z
N MET A 1 -74.62 -19.31 29.56
CA MET A 1 -73.91 -18.29 28.73
C MET A 1 -72.54 -18.82 28.47
N ALA A 2 -72.31 -19.44 27.33
CA ALA A 2 -71.00 -20.02 26.92
C ALA A 2 -70.22 -18.97 26.14
N VAL A 3 -69.10 -18.55 26.71
CA VAL A 3 -68.14 -17.65 26.02
C VAL A 3 -67.25 -18.51 25.16
N ILE A 4 -67.42 -18.41 23.85
CA ILE A 4 -66.53 -19.04 22.85
C ILE A 4 -65.35 -18.06 22.64
N LEU A 5 -64.18 -18.39 23.18
CA LEU A 5 -62.90 -17.73 22.91
C LEU A 5 -62.43 -18.17 21.50
N PHE A 6 -62.55 -17.27 20.51
CA PHE A 6 -61.84 -17.43 19.23
C PHE A 6 -60.36 -17.14 19.45
N GLY A 7 -59.54 -18.19 19.60
CA GLY A 7 -58.12 -18.08 19.49
C GLY A 7 -57.72 -17.86 18.05
N SER A 8 -57.15 -16.69 17.71
CA SER A 8 -56.52 -16.43 16.41
C SER A 8 -55.29 -17.32 16.29
N VAL A 9 -55.33 -18.36 15.48
CA VAL A 9 -54.16 -19.15 15.08
C VAL A 9 -53.40 -18.33 14.08
N TYR A 10 -52.31 -17.70 14.50
CA TYR A 10 -51.35 -17.12 13.59
C TYR A 10 -50.60 -18.27 12.90
N SER A 11 -50.91 -18.51 11.62
CA SER A 11 -50.11 -19.43 10.78
C SER A 11 -48.73 -18.82 10.58
N GLN A 12 -47.71 -19.43 11.15
CA GLN A 12 -46.34 -19.08 10.83
C GLN A 12 -46.00 -19.67 9.44
N THR A 13 -45.52 -18.82 8.55
CA THR A 13 -45.02 -19.21 7.24
C THR A 13 -43.54 -19.54 7.39
N GLN A 14 -43.15 -20.74 6.98
CA GLN A 14 -41.75 -21.14 6.94
C GLN A 14 -41.27 -21.12 5.48
N ILE A 15 -40.19 -20.41 5.24
CA ILE A 15 -39.51 -20.31 3.95
C ILE A 15 -38.17 -20.97 4.11
N SER A 16 -37.84 -21.92 3.25
CA SER A 16 -36.57 -22.64 3.25
C SER A 16 -35.93 -22.70 1.89
N GLY A 17 -34.62 -22.82 1.87
CA GLY A 17 -33.86 -22.90 0.64
C GLY A 17 -32.39 -23.17 0.85
N SER A 18 -31.62 -23.11 -0.23
CA SER A 18 -30.17 -23.22 -0.21
C SER A 18 -29.52 -22.17 -1.07
N VAL A 19 -28.29 -21.79 -0.73
CA VAL A 19 -27.47 -20.84 -1.46
C VAL A 19 -26.16 -21.50 -1.85
N MET A 20 -25.85 -21.42 -3.16
CA MET A 20 -24.64 -22.01 -3.74
C MET A 20 -23.89 -20.96 -4.57
N ASP A 21 -22.61 -21.19 -4.77
CA ASP A 21 -21.77 -20.45 -5.70
C ASP A 21 -22.09 -20.88 -7.15
N SER A 22 -22.28 -19.93 -8.04
CA SER A 22 -22.66 -20.20 -9.44
C SER A 22 -21.55 -20.86 -10.26
N ASP A 23 -20.30 -20.68 -9.89
CA ASP A 23 -19.13 -21.13 -10.65
C ASP A 23 -18.61 -22.48 -10.11
N SER A 24 -18.45 -22.60 -8.79
CA SER A 24 -17.96 -23.83 -8.16
C SER A 24 -19.06 -24.83 -7.80
N MET A 25 -20.33 -24.39 -7.78
CA MET A 25 -21.49 -25.21 -7.33
C MET A 25 -21.36 -25.66 -5.87
N GLU A 26 -20.52 -25.00 -5.07
CA GLU A 26 -20.35 -25.27 -3.65
C GLU A 26 -21.34 -24.48 -2.80
N ALA A 27 -21.76 -25.07 -1.68
CA ALA A 27 -22.62 -24.41 -0.73
C ALA A 27 -21.92 -23.21 -0.07
N ILE A 28 -22.61 -22.09 0.10
CA ILE A 28 -22.05 -20.90 0.74
C ILE A 28 -22.63 -20.76 2.14
N PRO A 29 -21.83 -20.99 3.21
CA PRO A 29 -22.26 -20.74 4.59
C PRO A 29 -22.21 -19.25 4.95
N GLY A 30 -23.08 -18.83 5.88
CA GLY A 30 -23.04 -17.47 6.41
C GLY A 30 -23.67 -16.39 5.51
N VAL A 31 -24.38 -16.78 4.45
CA VAL A 31 -25.08 -15.85 3.55
C VAL A 31 -26.25 -15.22 4.30
N ASN A 32 -26.38 -13.90 4.26
CA ASN A 32 -27.55 -13.19 4.78
C ASN A 32 -28.74 -13.36 3.84
N VAL A 33 -29.85 -13.81 4.39
CA VAL A 33 -31.14 -13.94 3.69
C VAL A 33 -32.18 -13.13 4.47
N ILE A 34 -32.65 -12.02 3.92
CA ILE A 34 -33.53 -11.05 4.58
C ILE A 34 -34.78 -10.84 3.73
N ILE A 35 -35.96 -10.72 4.35
CA ILE A 35 -37.19 -10.33 3.67
C ILE A 35 -37.14 -8.82 3.36
N ASP A 36 -37.25 -8.48 2.08
CA ASP A 36 -37.15 -7.08 1.62
C ASP A 36 -38.12 -6.15 2.35
N GLY A 37 -37.61 -4.99 2.77
CA GLY A 37 -38.36 -4.01 3.55
C GLY A 37 -38.62 -4.37 5.02
N THR A 38 -37.94 -5.40 5.56
CA THR A 38 -38.07 -5.84 6.97
C THR A 38 -36.70 -6.12 7.59
N ASN A 39 -36.68 -6.28 8.93
CA ASN A 39 -35.50 -6.78 9.66
C ASN A 39 -35.60 -8.30 9.95
N ILE A 40 -36.48 -9.03 9.24
CA ILE A 40 -36.67 -10.47 9.41
C ILE A 40 -35.76 -11.19 8.43
N GLY A 41 -34.81 -11.97 8.96
CA GLY A 41 -33.86 -12.72 8.14
C GLY A 41 -33.17 -13.84 8.92
N THR A 42 -32.29 -14.53 8.26
CA THR A 42 -31.46 -15.60 8.77
C THR A 42 -30.13 -15.64 8.03
N VAL A 43 -29.21 -16.50 8.48
CA VAL A 43 -27.98 -16.81 7.76
C VAL A 43 -27.97 -18.29 7.36
N THR A 44 -27.29 -18.61 6.27
CA THR A 44 -27.14 -20.02 5.84
C THR A 44 -26.24 -20.79 6.78
N ASP A 45 -26.54 -22.07 6.96
CA ASP A 45 -25.72 -23.04 7.69
C ASP A 45 -24.47 -23.48 6.89
N PHE A 46 -23.69 -24.43 7.42
CA PHE A 46 -22.48 -24.94 6.76
C PHE A 46 -22.74 -25.64 5.41
N ASP A 47 -23.94 -26.16 5.23
CA ASP A 47 -24.38 -26.82 3.99
C ASP A 47 -25.10 -25.83 3.05
N GLY A 48 -25.04 -24.51 3.36
CA GLY A 48 -25.66 -23.45 2.59
C GLY A 48 -27.18 -23.35 2.74
N ASN A 49 -27.82 -24.10 3.62
CA ASN A 49 -29.27 -24.09 3.81
C ASN A 49 -29.70 -22.97 4.74
N PHE A 50 -30.90 -22.44 4.48
CA PHE A 50 -31.53 -21.45 5.34
C PHE A 50 -33.02 -21.75 5.62
N VAL A 51 -33.49 -21.27 6.76
CA VAL A 51 -34.90 -21.31 7.16
C VAL A 51 -35.30 -19.98 7.77
N ILE A 52 -36.32 -19.34 7.24
CA ILE A 52 -36.93 -18.11 7.77
C ILE A 52 -38.34 -18.44 8.27
N ASN A 53 -38.63 -18.10 9.52
CA ASN A 53 -39.97 -18.17 10.09
C ASN A 53 -40.55 -16.74 10.15
N THR A 54 -41.66 -16.53 9.47
CA THR A 54 -42.30 -15.22 9.39
C THR A 54 -43.82 -15.32 9.54
N SER A 55 -44.46 -14.25 10.03
CA SER A 55 -45.92 -14.10 10.03
C SER A 55 -46.42 -13.49 8.71
N GLN A 56 -45.53 -13.08 7.79
CA GLN A 56 -45.91 -12.56 6.49
C GLN A 56 -46.20 -13.72 5.54
N GLY A 57 -47.33 -13.64 4.83
CA GLY A 57 -47.68 -14.58 3.77
C GLY A 57 -46.98 -14.22 2.44
N ALA A 58 -46.74 -15.22 1.61
CA ALA A 58 -46.32 -14.97 0.21
C ALA A 58 -47.43 -14.23 -0.56
N PRO A 59 -47.13 -13.37 -1.55
CA PRO A 59 -45.80 -13.18 -2.15
C PRO A 59 -44.91 -12.23 -1.33
N LEU A 60 -43.61 -12.50 -1.30
CA LEU A 60 -42.59 -11.64 -0.71
C LEU A 60 -41.26 -11.78 -1.49
N THR A 61 -40.38 -10.83 -1.34
CA THR A 61 -39.05 -10.87 -1.97
C THR A 61 -38.00 -11.10 -0.91
N LEU A 62 -37.05 -12.00 -1.15
CA LEU A 62 -35.85 -12.18 -0.35
C LEU A 62 -34.69 -11.41 -0.96
N ILE A 63 -33.91 -10.75 -0.12
CA ILE A 63 -32.60 -10.24 -0.48
C ILE A 63 -31.57 -11.22 0.07
N VAL A 64 -30.83 -11.87 -0.83
CA VAL A 64 -29.75 -12.82 -0.52
C VAL A 64 -28.44 -12.15 -0.80
N SER A 65 -27.63 -11.92 0.22
CA SER A 65 -26.37 -11.18 0.10
C SER A 65 -25.25 -11.83 0.88
N TYR A 66 -24.07 -11.85 0.28
CA TYR A 66 -22.86 -12.34 0.92
C TYR A 66 -21.66 -11.53 0.44
N MET A 67 -20.70 -11.32 1.32
CA MET A 67 -19.50 -10.53 0.99
C MET A 67 -18.74 -11.19 -0.18
N GLY A 68 -18.48 -10.41 -1.23
CA GLY A 68 -17.81 -10.89 -2.43
C GLY A 68 -18.73 -11.50 -3.51
N TYR A 69 -20.04 -11.46 -3.30
CA TYR A 69 -21.06 -11.89 -4.26
C TYR A 69 -22.00 -10.76 -4.61
N SER A 70 -22.54 -10.80 -5.83
CA SER A 70 -23.67 -9.94 -6.21
C SER A 70 -24.89 -10.30 -5.38
N ALA A 71 -25.52 -9.32 -4.74
CA ALA A 71 -26.77 -9.55 -4.04
C ALA A 71 -27.86 -9.94 -5.01
N GLU A 72 -28.62 -10.98 -4.70
CA GLU A 72 -29.69 -11.52 -5.52
C GLU A 72 -31.05 -11.24 -4.87
N ARG A 73 -32.04 -10.80 -5.67
CA ARG A 73 -33.42 -10.63 -5.24
C ARG A 73 -34.23 -11.80 -5.76
N VAL A 74 -34.88 -12.51 -4.85
CA VAL A 74 -35.64 -13.73 -5.17
C VAL A 74 -37.09 -13.57 -4.76
N ASP A 75 -37.99 -13.62 -5.69
CA ASP A 75 -39.43 -13.54 -5.44
C ASP A 75 -39.97 -14.91 -4.99
N VAL A 76 -40.57 -14.93 -3.82
CA VAL A 76 -41.19 -16.11 -3.22
C VAL A 76 -42.70 -15.99 -3.40
N THR A 77 -43.23 -16.80 -4.28
CA THR A 77 -44.67 -16.77 -4.61
C THR A 77 -45.50 -17.71 -3.74
N SER A 78 -44.86 -18.68 -3.07
CA SER A 78 -45.54 -19.65 -2.20
C SER A 78 -44.62 -20.10 -1.05
N ALA A 79 -45.16 -20.26 0.13
CA ALA A 79 -44.43 -20.69 1.33
C ALA A 79 -43.84 -22.13 1.27
N SER A 80 -44.38 -22.96 0.36
CA SER A 80 -43.88 -24.32 0.19
C SER A 80 -42.86 -24.47 -0.95
N GLN A 81 -42.36 -23.36 -1.49
CA GLN A 81 -41.34 -23.37 -2.53
C GLN A 81 -39.96 -23.57 -1.93
N ASN A 82 -39.26 -24.60 -2.41
CA ASN A 82 -37.84 -24.75 -2.08
C ASN A 82 -37.04 -23.76 -2.96
N ILE A 83 -36.31 -22.85 -2.31
CA ILE A 83 -35.64 -21.71 -2.95
C ILE A 83 -34.16 -22.07 -3.12
N ASN A 84 -33.72 -22.25 -4.36
CA ASN A 84 -32.30 -22.43 -4.67
C ASN A 84 -31.76 -21.13 -5.26
N VAL A 85 -30.82 -20.51 -4.57
CA VAL A 85 -30.19 -19.26 -4.99
C VAL A 85 -28.77 -19.57 -5.43
N MET A 86 -28.42 -19.07 -6.60
CA MET A 86 -27.06 -19.14 -7.13
C MET A 86 -26.48 -17.74 -7.04
N LEU A 87 -25.51 -17.54 -6.16
CA LEU A 87 -24.78 -16.28 -6.09
C LEU A 87 -23.58 -16.34 -7.03
N SER A 88 -23.47 -15.36 -7.92
CA SER A 88 -22.29 -15.19 -8.75
C SER A 88 -21.25 -14.35 -8.01
N ALA A 89 -20.00 -14.79 -8.04
CA ALA A 89 -18.88 -13.95 -7.64
C ALA A 89 -18.87 -12.73 -8.56
N GLY A 90 -19.12 -11.57 -8.02
CA GLY A 90 -19.24 -10.32 -8.77
C GLY A 90 -18.37 -9.25 -8.15
N GLN A 91 -17.90 -8.31 -8.98
CA GLN A 91 -17.56 -6.99 -8.45
C GLN A 91 -18.87 -6.42 -7.89
N ASN A 92 -18.98 -6.42 -6.58
CA ASN A 92 -20.16 -5.89 -5.92
C ASN A 92 -20.16 -4.37 -6.14
N LEU A 93 -21.00 -3.88 -7.05
CA LEU A 93 -21.15 -2.44 -7.31
C LEU A 93 -21.66 -1.68 -6.09
N GLU A 94 -22.17 -2.40 -5.08
CA GLU A 94 -22.57 -1.87 -3.77
C GLU A 94 -21.44 -1.90 -2.74
N GLU A 95 -20.26 -2.40 -3.11
CA GLU A 95 -19.12 -2.43 -2.19
C GLU A 95 -18.72 -1.03 -1.77
N VAL A 96 -18.61 -0.84 -0.47
CA VAL A 96 -18.23 0.45 0.13
C VAL A 96 -16.72 0.55 0.14
N ILE A 97 -16.20 1.64 -0.40
CA ILE A 97 -14.78 1.97 -0.42
C ILE A 97 -14.53 3.27 0.34
N ILE A 98 -13.32 3.44 0.81
CA ILE A 98 -12.87 4.65 1.52
C ILE A 98 -11.79 5.39 0.74
N SER A 99 -10.96 4.68 -0.01
CA SER A 99 -9.74 5.22 -0.62
C SER A 99 -9.98 6.29 -1.70
N ALA A 100 -11.14 6.30 -2.35
CA ALA A 100 -11.39 7.26 -3.45
C ALA A 100 -11.77 8.66 -2.97
N SER A 101 -12.33 8.79 -1.75
CA SER A 101 -12.85 10.05 -1.20
C SER A 101 -12.48 10.31 0.25
N ARG A 102 -11.78 9.36 0.90
CA ARG A 102 -11.55 9.32 2.36
C ARG A 102 -12.83 9.32 3.21
N SER A 103 -13.95 9.01 2.60
CA SER A 103 -15.24 8.76 3.23
C SER A 103 -15.84 7.48 2.66
N ALA A 104 -16.69 6.81 3.43
CA ALA A 104 -17.35 5.59 2.98
C ALA A 104 -18.32 5.91 1.84
N GLN A 105 -18.13 5.32 0.67
CA GLN A 105 -18.98 5.51 -0.51
C GLN A 105 -19.06 4.24 -1.34
N LYS A 106 -20.08 4.12 -2.18
CA LYS A 106 -20.18 3.02 -3.14
C LYS A 106 -19.14 3.17 -4.26
N VAL A 107 -18.64 2.06 -4.78
CA VAL A 107 -17.74 2.07 -5.96
C VAL A 107 -18.34 2.81 -7.14
N THR A 108 -19.66 2.73 -7.32
CA THR A 108 -20.39 3.43 -8.38
C THR A 108 -20.36 4.95 -8.25
N ASP A 109 -20.26 5.46 -7.04
CA ASP A 109 -20.32 6.90 -6.72
C ASP A 109 -18.91 7.52 -6.70
N ALA A 110 -17.88 6.69 -6.63
CA ALA A 110 -16.51 7.14 -6.57
C ALA A 110 -16.13 7.99 -7.80
N PRO A 111 -15.46 9.14 -7.59
CA PRO A 111 -15.04 10.04 -8.67
C PRO A 111 -13.78 9.54 -9.41
N ALA A 112 -13.37 8.30 -9.16
CA ALA A 112 -12.20 7.64 -9.73
C ALA A 112 -12.52 6.21 -10.17
N SER A 113 -11.66 5.62 -10.98
CA SER A 113 -11.74 4.20 -11.31
C SER A 113 -11.20 3.36 -10.15
N VAL A 114 -12.07 2.60 -9.52
CA VAL A 114 -11.73 1.76 -8.37
C VAL A 114 -11.92 0.29 -8.71
N SER A 115 -11.03 -0.55 -8.19
CA SER A 115 -11.22 -2.00 -8.11
C SER A 115 -11.05 -2.43 -6.65
N VAL A 116 -11.85 -3.39 -6.23
CA VAL A 116 -11.75 -3.99 -4.91
C VAL A 116 -11.48 -5.48 -5.06
N ILE A 117 -10.54 -6.00 -4.30
CA ILE A 117 -10.27 -7.42 -4.15
C ILE A 117 -10.80 -7.81 -2.78
N SER A 118 -11.77 -8.69 -2.74
CA SER A 118 -12.43 -9.11 -1.50
C SER A 118 -11.57 -10.09 -0.69
N SER A 119 -11.89 -10.24 0.61
CA SER A 119 -11.26 -11.22 1.50
C SER A 119 -11.27 -12.64 0.91
N ARG A 120 -12.39 -13.05 0.32
CA ARG A 120 -12.51 -14.36 -0.31
C ARG A 120 -11.56 -14.55 -1.51
N GLN A 121 -11.43 -13.53 -2.37
CA GLN A 121 -10.48 -13.59 -3.48
C GLN A 121 -9.04 -13.68 -2.97
N ILE A 122 -8.73 -12.98 -1.87
CA ILE A 122 -7.43 -13.03 -1.22
C ILE A 122 -7.16 -14.43 -0.65
N GLU A 123 -8.12 -14.98 0.11
CA GLU A 123 -7.99 -16.30 0.76
C GLU A 123 -7.90 -17.45 -0.26
N ASN A 124 -8.58 -17.33 -1.40
CA ASN A 124 -8.52 -18.32 -2.48
C ASN A 124 -7.33 -18.12 -3.43
N SER A 125 -6.51 -17.09 -3.19
CA SER A 125 -5.34 -16.83 -4.03
C SER A 125 -4.21 -17.79 -3.71
N ALA A 126 -3.55 -18.29 -4.75
CA ALA A 126 -2.30 -19.05 -4.61
C ALA A 126 -1.08 -18.16 -4.26
N GLN A 127 -1.26 -16.84 -4.17
CA GLN A 127 -0.19 -15.86 -3.93
C GLN A 127 0.11 -15.70 -2.44
N VAL A 128 0.37 -16.80 -1.74
CA VAL A 128 0.56 -16.79 -0.28
C VAL A 128 1.95 -16.31 0.15
N ALA A 129 2.96 -16.56 -0.67
CA ALA A 129 4.34 -16.20 -0.34
C ALA A 129 4.57 -14.68 -0.38
N GLU A 130 3.88 -13.95 -1.26
CA GLU A 130 3.95 -12.49 -1.38
C GLU A 130 2.54 -11.90 -1.61
N PRO A 131 1.86 -11.44 -0.53
CA PRO A 131 0.46 -10.99 -0.61
C PRO A 131 0.20 -9.86 -1.62
N SER A 132 1.15 -8.95 -1.83
CA SER A 132 1.01 -7.85 -2.79
C SER A 132 0.85 -8.34 -4.23
N ARG A 133 1.26 -9.57 -4.53
CA ARG A 133 1.16 -10.16 -5.87
C ARG A 133 -0.29 -10.38 -6.35
N ILE A 134 -1.27 -10.36 -5.44
CA ILE A 134 -2.69 -10.43 -5.81
C ILE A 134 -3.10 -9.28 -6.74
N LEU A 135 -2.39 -8.17 -6.69
CA LEU A 135 -2.61 -7.00 -7.53
C LEU A 135 -2.40 -7.27 -9.03
N VAL A 136 -1.74 -8.37 -9.41
CA VAL A 136 -1.57 -8.77 -10.83
C VAL A 136 -2.91 -8.96 -11.53
N SER A 137 -3.96 -9.30 -10.78
CA SER A 137 -5.31 -9.47 -11.31
C SER A 137 -6.05 -8.16 -11.59
N VAL A 138 -5.50 -7.01 -11.15
CA VAL A 138 -6.16 -5.70 -11.26
C VAL A 138 -5.80 -5.02 -12.57
N PRO A 139 -6.75 -4.71 -13.46
CA PRO A 139 -6.48 -4.02 -14.70
C PRO A 139 -5.79 -2.67 -14.48
N GLY A 140 -4.67 -2.43 -15.20
CA GLY A 140 -3.91 -1.20 -15.13
C GLY A 140 -2.92 -1.11 -13.97
N VAL A 141 -2.75 -2.19 -13.21
CA VAL A 141 -1.65 -2.40 -12.27
C VAL A 141 -0.60 -3.30 -12.94
N GLN A 142 0.65 -2.95 -12.80
CA GLN A 142 1.80 -3.73 -13.25
C GLN A 142 2.57 -4.18 -12.02
N ILE A 143 2.88 -5.46 -11.96
CA ILE A 143 3.74 -6.04 -10.95
C ILE A 143 5.06 -6.41 -11.62
N GLN A 144 6.13 -5.79 -11.18
CA GLN A 144 7.48 -6.14 -11.60
C GLN A 144 8.09 -7.01 -10.50
N GLN A 145 8.12 -8.31 -10.73
CA GLN A 145 8.83 -9.21 -9.83
C GLN A 145 10.32 -9.10 -10.10
N GLN A 146 11.05 -8.60 -9.13
CA GLN A 146 12.48 -8.37 -9.23
C GLN A 146 13.26 -9.60 -8.79
N THR A 147 12.84 -10.22 -7.69
CA THR A 147 13.48 -11.39 -7.08
C THR A 147 12.41 -12.37 -6.63
N ALA A 148 12.79 -13.50 -6.07
CA ALA A 148 11.83 -14.45 -5.52
C ALA A 148 10.96 -13.82 -4.41
N ASN A 149 11.51 -12.86 -3.68
CA ASN A 149 10.92 -12.23 -2.49
C ASN A 149 10.61 -10.74 -2.65
N SER A 150 10.99 -10.10 -3.75
CA SER A 150 10.81 -8.67 -3.97
C SER A 150 10.00 -8.39 -5.22
N LEU A 151 9.02 -7.52 -5.10
CA LEU A 151 8.25 -7.01 -6.21
C LEU A 151 8.03 -5.49 -6.08
N ASN A 152 7.83 -4.86 -7.21
CA ASN A 152 7.44 -3.47 -7.31
C ASN A 152 6.02 -3.37 -7.89
N VAL A 153 5.24 -2.41 -7.37
CA VAL A 153 3.85 -2.18 -7.78
C VAL A 153 3.78 -0.84 -8.49
N GLU A 154 3.36 -0.86 -9.74
CA GLU A 154 3.24 0.33 -10.57
C GLU A 154 1.85 0.47 -11.19
N MET A 155 1.43 1.69 -11.41
CA MET A 155 0.22 2.01 -12.13
C MET A 155 0.50 3.07 -13.19
N ARG A 156 0.00 2.88 -14.42
CA ARG A 156 0.00 3.83 -15.55
C ARG A 156 1.36 4.27 -16.06
N ALA A 157 2.21 4.81 -15.22
CA ALA A 157 3.56 5.24 -15.59
C ALA A 157 4.54 4.50 -14.68
N GLY A 158 5.36 3.65 -15.26
CA GLY A 158 6.41 2.96 -14.52
C GLY A 158 7.40 3.96 -13.94
N SER A 159 7.76 3.80 -12.68
CA SER A 159 8.68 4.68 -11.98
C SER A 159 9.90 3.96 -11.40
N GLY A 160 9.98 2.64 -11.58
CA GLY A 160 11.07 1.80 -11.03
C GLY A 160 11.01 1.64 -9.51
N VAL A 161 12.05 1.05 -8.94
CA VAL A 161 12.11 0.68 -7.51
C VAL A 161 11.96 1.87 -6.57
N PHE A 162 12.50 3.00 -6.93
CA PHE A 162 12.46 4.24 -6.14
C PHE A 162 11.36 5.21 -6.60
N GLY A 163 10.27 4.65 -7.15
CA GLY A 163 9.13 5.43 -7.61
C GLY A 163 8.12 5.70 -6.51
N THR A 164 7.67 6.95 -6.42
CA THR A 164 6.65 7.40 -5.46
C THR A 164 5.28 7.61 -6.09
N SER A 165 5.13 7.33 -7.39
CA SER A 165 3.92 7.67 -8.16
C SER A 165 2.67 6.90 -7.71
N THR A 166 2.83 5.68 -7.19
CA THR A 166 1.78 4.85 -6.61
C THR A 166 1.89 4.86 -5.09
N TYR A 167 0.85 5.31 -4.40
CA TYR A 167 0.84 5.34 -2.93
C TYR A 167 0.25 4.06 -2.37
N ILE A 168 1.00 3.36 -1.54
CA ILE A 168 0.61 2.07 -0.94
C ILE A 168 0.39 2.25 0.55
N LEU A 169 -0.76 1.80 1.03
CA LEU A 169 -1.23 1.96 2.40
C LEU A 169 -1.63 0.62 3.01
N ARG A 170 -1.44 0.47 4.31
CA ARG A 170 -2.13 -0.52 5.15
C ARG A 170 -2.86 0.21 6.27
N ASP A 171 -4.18 0.07 6.34
CA ASP A 171 -5.03 0.70 7.37
C ASP A 171 -4.75 2.20 7.55
N ASN A 172 -4.65 2.95 6.44
CA ASN A 172 -4.28 4.36 6.32
C ASN A 172 -2.84 4.73 6.71
N ARG A 173 -2.00 3.78 7.13
CA ARG A 173 -0.56 3.99 7.32
C ARG A 173 0.15 3.83 5.99
N GLY A 174 0.95 4.81 5.59
CA GLY A 174 1.78 4.75 4.38
C GLY A 174 2.84 3.66 4.50
N LEU A 175 2.91 2.76 3.53
CA LEU A 175 3.98 1.75 3.40
C LEU A 175 5.13 2.24 2.52
N ILE A 176 4.85 3.24 1.68
CA ILE A 176 5.86 4.04 0.99
C ILE A 176 5.78 5.44 1.57
N THR A 177 6.86 5.93 2.10
CA THR A 177 6.93 7.34 2.40
C THR A 177 7.47 8.06 1.16
N PRO A 178 6.87 9.16 0.72
CA PRO A 178 7.41 9.95 -0.40
C PRO A 178 8.87 10.35 -0.18
N ALA A 179 9.26 10.54 1.07
CA ALA A 179 10.64 10.83 1.44
C ALA A 179 11.62 9.70 1.08
N ALA A 180 11.25 8.45 1.35
CA ALA A 180 12.11 7.29 1.03
C ALA A 180 12.04 6.91 -0.45
N GLY A 181 10.90 7.12 -1.10
CA GLY A 181 10.69 6.80 -2.50
C GLY A 181 10.77 5.30 -2.83
N THR A 182 10.50 4.42 -1.86
CA THR A 182 10.73 2.98 -2.02
C THR A 182 9.64 2.16 -1.37
N PHE A 183 9.24 1.08 -2.03
CA PHE A 183 8.38 0.03 -1.50
C PHE A 183 9.13 -1.31 -1.55
N PHE A 184 9.70 -1.71 -0.44
CA PHE A 184 10.22 -3.05 -0.28
C PHE A 184 9.12 -3.97 0.23
N SER A 185 8.51 -4.75 -0.66
CA SER A 185 7.37 -5.63 -0.35
C SER A 185 7.69 -6.60 0.80
N PHE A 186 8.90 -7.11 0.85
CA PHE A 186 9.38 -8.03 1.87
C PHE A 186 9.50 -7.42 3.29
N GLN A 187 9.51 -6.09 3.41
CA GLN A 187 9.56 -5.38 4.69
C GLN A 187 8.19 -4.92 5.18
N GLN A 188 7.09 -5.19 4.46
CA GLN A 188 5.79 -4.58 4.76
C GLN A 188 4.89 -5.42 5.68
N GLY A 189 5.20 -6.68 5.85
CA GLY A 189 4.49 -7.54 6.80
C GLY A 189 3.02 -7.79 6.50
N LEU A 190 2.64 -7.85 5.22
CA LEU A 190 1.28 -8.17 4.83
C LEU A 190 0.99 -9.65 5.05
N SER A 191 -0.23 -9.98 5.52
CA SER A 191 -0.70 -11.34 5.74
C SER A 191 -2.04 -11.56 5.05
N ASN A 192 -2.14 -12.58 4.20
CA ASN A 192 -3.40 -12.92 3.53
C ASN A 192 -4.51 -13.29 4.52
N LEU A 193 -4.17 -13.89 5.65
CA LEU A 193 -5.14 -14.25 6.70
C LEU A 193 -5.77 -13.02 7.35
N ASP A 194 -5.07 -11.90 7.38
CA ASP A 194 -5.54 -10.67 8.03
C ASP A 194 -6.10 -9.61 7.07
N LEU A 195 -6.04 -9.81 5.76
CA LEU A 195 -6.59 -8.87 4.79
C LEU A 195 -8.10 -9.07 4.63
N ALA A 196 -8.86 -8.00 4.86
CA ALA A 196 -10.30 -7.93 4.60
C ALA A 196 -10.58 -7.55 3.14
N SER A 197 -9.82 -6.59 2.59
CA SER A 197 -9.93 -6.18 1.20
C SER A 197 -8.66 -5.46 0.73
N VAL A 198 -8.52 -5.35 -0.59
CA VAL A 198 -7.53 -4.45 -1.20
C VAL A 198 -8.27 -3.52 -2.16
N GLU A 199 -8.21 -2.22 -1.88
CA GLU A 199 -8.81 -1.19 -2.72
C GLU A 199 -7.73 -0.60 -3.63
N VAL A 200 -8.01 -0.51 -4.93
CA VAL A 200 -7.09 0.05 -5.93
C VAL A 200 -7.76 1.21 -6.64
N VAL A 201 -7.30 2.42 -6.37
CA VAL A 201 -7.76 3.66 -6.98
C VAL A 201 -6.79 4.08 -8.07
N ARG A 202 -7.24 4.14 -9.31
CA ARG A 202 -6.40 4.47 -10.47
C ARG A 202 -6.52 5.93 -10.84
N GLY A 203 -5.38 6.59 -10.96
CA GLY A 203 -5.25 8.00 -11.35
C GLY A 203 -4.75 8.88 -10.22
N ALA A 204 -4.45 10.12 -10.56
CA ALA A 204 -3.93 11.08 -9.62
C ALA A 204 -4.86 11.26 -8.41
N ALA A 205 -4.35 10.98 -7.23
CA ALA A 205 -5.05 11.08 -5.96
C ALA A 205 -4.34 12.05 -4.97
N GLY A 206 -3.41 12.85 -5.46
CA GLY A 206 -2.63 13.80 -4.68
C GLY A 206 -3.46 14.76 -3.85
N VAL A 207 -4.65 15.13 -4.31
CA VAL A 207 -5.56 16.01 -3.55
C VAL A 207 -5.91 15.43 -2.17
N LEU A 208 -6.05 14.11 -2.05
CA LEU A 208 -6.39 13.47 -0.78
C LEU A 208 -5.18 12.90 -0.04
N TYR A 209 -4.14 12.51 -0.76
CA TYR A 209 -3.01 11.75 -0.19
C TYR A 209 -1.68 12.52 -0.19
N GLY A 210 -1.68 13.74 -0.77
CA GLY A 210 -0.52 14.62 -0.76
C GLY A 210 0.41 14.46 -1.97
N PRO A 211 1.57 15.12 -1.91
CA PRO A 211 2.56 15.09 -2.98
C PRO A 211 3.03 13.69 -3.34
N GLY A 212 3.40 13.49 -4.61
CA GLY A 212 3.92 12.22 -5.12
C GLY A 212 2.84 11.26 -5.65
N VAL A 213 1.58 11.36 -5.23
CA VAL A 213 0.52 10.40 -5.58
C VAL A 213 -0.09 10.74 -6.95
N THR A 214 0.63 10.40 -8.01
CA THR A 214 0.29 10.77 -9.39
C THR A 214 -0.36 9.65 -10.20
N SER A 215 -0.08 8.38 -9.87
CA SER A 215 -0.55 7.22 -10.63
C SER A 215 -1.73 6.50 -9.98
N GLY A 216 -1.79 6.45 -8.67
CA GLY A 216 -2.90 5.83 -7.94
C GLY A 216 -2.60 5.50 -6.50
N VAL A 217 -3.56 4.81 -5.88
CA VAL A 217 -3.48 4.38 -4.47
C VAL A 217 -3.82 2.89 -4.40
N VAL A 218 -3.05 2.14 -3.64
CA VAL A 218 -3.35 0.78 -3.21
C VAL A 218 -3.54 0.79 -1.70
N HIS A 219 -4.69 0.35 -1.23
CA HIS A 219 -5.02 0.33 0.18
C HIS A 219 -5.32 -1.09 0.65
N PHE A 220 -4.43 -1.68 1.39
CA PHE A 220 -4.61 -2.96 2.09
C PHE A 220 -5.38 -2.70 3.38
N ARG A 221 -6.55 -3.30 3.50
CA ARG A 221 -7.39 -3.18 4.70
C ARG A 221 -7.35 -4.46 5.50
N SER A 222 -6.99 -4.35 6.76
CA SER A 222 -6.95 -5.51 7.65
C SER A 222 -8.33 -5.86 8.22
N LYS A 223 -8.52 -7.11 8.60
CA LYS A 223 -9.72 -7.60 9.28
C LYS A 223 -9.84 -6.99 10.67
N SER A 224 -10.99 -6.41 10.99
CA SER A 224 -11.30 -5.97 12.35
C SER A 224 -11.27 -7.16 13.33
N PRO A 225 -10.71 -7.01 14.52
CA PRO A 225 -10.78 -8.06 15.54
C PRO A 225 -12.19 -8.30 16.09
N ILE A 226 -13.07 -7.30 15.96
CA ILE A 226 -14.47 -7.38 16.43
C ILE A 226 -15.34 -8.15 15.44
N ASP A 227 -15.17 -7.84 14.13
CA ASP A 227 -16.03 -8.40 13.08
C ASP A 227 -15.54 -9.77 12.60
N TYR A 228 -14.23 -10.03 12.67
CA TYR A 228 -13.58 -11.25 12.21
C TYR A 228 -12.87 -11.97 13.36
N THR A 229 -13.63 -12.50 14.30
CA THR A 229 -13.10 -13.28 15.42
C THR A 229 -12.67 -14.68 14.96
N GLY A 230 -11.78 -15.32 15.70
CA GLY A 230 -11.36 -16.69 15.45
C GLY A 230 -9.85 -16.88 15.39
N ASN A 231 -9.45 -18.09 15.01
CA ASN A 231 -8.06 -18.47 14.78
C ASN A 231 -7.93 -18.93 13.32
N ALA A 232 -6.84 -18.56 12.69
CA ALA A 232 -6.50 -19.04 11.37
C ALA A 232 -5.00 -19.35 11.30
N VAL A 233 -4.63 -20.39 10.56
CA VAL A 233 -3.25 -20.78 10.28
C VAL A 233 -3.17 -21.10 8.80
N SER A 234 -2.13 -20.62 8.14
CA SER A 234 -1.77 -21.01 6.78
C SER A 234 -0.32 -21.43 6.74
N MET A 235 -0.02 -22.44 5.94
CA MET A 235 1.35 -22.93 5.71
C MET A 235 1.51 -23.21 4.22
N TRP A 236 2.67 -22.91 3.70
CA TRP A 236 2.99 -23.17 2.29
C TRP A 236 4.45 -23.61 2.13
N GLY A 237 4.72 -24.27 1.03
CA GLY A 237 6.04 -24.66 0.59
C GLY A 237 6.06 -24.74 -0.93
N GLY A 238 7.23 -24.55 -1.53
CA GLY A 238 7.36 -24.52 -2.98
C GLY A 238 8.78 -24.69 -3.46
N ASP A 239 8.98 -24.39 -4.74
CA ASP A 239 10.30 -24.34 -5.36
C ASP A 239 11.21 -23.31 -4.66
N LEU A 240 12.50 -23.34 -4.95
CA LEU A 240 13.52 -22.50 -4.32
C LEU A 240 13.55 -22.66 -2.79
N ASN A 241 13.33 -23.88 -2.29
CA ASN A 241 13.26 -24.16 -0.86
C ASN A 241 12.30 -23.22 -0.08
N THR A 242 11.31 -22.67 -0.78
CA THR A 242 10.36 -21.74 -0.17
C THR A 242 9.55 -22.43 0.91
N PHE A 243 9.53 -21.83 2.08
CA PHE A 243 8.68 -22.23 3.19
C PHE A 243 8.11 -21.00 3.87
N GLY A 244 6.85 -21.08 4.28
CA GLY A 244 6.25 -20.02 5.07
C GLY A 244 5.07 -20.50 5.89
N SER A 245 4.73 -19.69 6.86
CA SER A 245 3.56 -19.89 7.71
C SER A 245 3.04 -18.53 8.18
N GLU A 246 1.74 -18.42 8.29
CA GLU A 246 1.09 -17.27 8.92
C GLU A 246 0.02 -17.74 9.90
N PHE A 247 -0.20 -16.93 10.90
CA PHE A 247 -1.05 -17.22 12.02
C PHE A 247 -1.81 -15.97 12.43
N ARG A 248 -3.10 -16.12 12.69
CA ARG A 248 -3.98 -15.04 13.16
C ARG A 248 -4.83 -15.54 14.32
N ILE A 249 -4.87 -14.77 15.42
CA ILE A 249 -5.85 -14.89 16.49
C ILE A 249 -6.60 -13.57 16.62
N ALA A 250 -7.93 -13.62 16.72
CA ALA A 250 -8.74 -12.46 17.04
C ALA A 250 -9.85 -12.84 18.03
N ARG A 251 -10.11 -11.94 18.97
CA ARG A 251 -11.13 -12.08 19.99
C ARG A 251 -11.89 -10.78 20.14
N ALA A 252 -13.17 -10.88 20.45
CA ALA A 252 -14.02 -9.78 20.86
C ALA A 252 -14.83 -10.17 22.08
N ASN A 253 -15.28 -9.16 22.84
CA ASN A 253 -16.27 -9.35 23.89
C ASN A 253 -17.67 -9.66 23.29
N ASP A 254 -18.58 -10.16 24.12
CA ASP A 254 -19.93 -10.57 23.67
C ASP A 254 -20.73 -9.40 23.08
N ASP A 255 -20.54 -8.19 23.60
CA ASP A 255 -21.22 -6.96 23.17
C ASP A 255 -20.61 -6.38 21.89
N LYS A 256 -19.52 -6.98 21.36
CA LYS A 256 -18.78 -6.51 20.17
C LYS A 256 -18.34 -5.04 20.27
N THR A 257 -18.07 -4.57 21.47
CA THR A 257 -17.58 -3.20 21.72
C THR A 257 -16.06 -3.14 21.86
N PHE A 258 -15.40 -4.27 22.17
CA PHE A 258 -13.96 -4.35 22.31
C PHE A 258 -13.43 -5.64 21.68
N GLY A 259 -12.35 -5.51 20.94
CA GLY A 259 -11.66 -6.65 20.34
C GLY A 259 -10.15 -6.43 20.26
N TRP A 260 -9.44 -7.54 20.11
CA TRP A 260 -8.01 -7.54 19.87
C TRP A 260 -7.62 -8.65 18.92
N LYS A 261 -6.54 -8.44 18.18
CA LYS A 261 -5.93 -9.46 17.32
C LYS A 261 -4.42 -9.44 17.41
N ILE A 262 -3.83 -10.59 17.12
CA ILE A 262 -2.41 -10.79 16.92
C ILE A 262 -2.23 -11.57 15.63
N ASN A 263 -1.33 -11.12 14.78
CA ASN A 263 -0.89 -11.78 13.57
C ASN A 263 0.60 -12.05 13.65
N ALA A 264 1.04 -13.17 13.10
CA ALA A 264 2.45 -13.46 12.91
C ALA A 264 2.64 -14.16 11.57
N ARG A 265 3.77 -13.88 10.92
CA ARG A 265 4.13 -14.48 9.62
C ARG A 265 5.63 -14.71 9.55
N VAL A 266 6.01 -15.85 8.98
CA VAL A 266 7.37 -16.17 8.57
C VAL A 266 7.36 -16.56 7.09
N ASN A 267 8.39 -16.19 6.36
CA ASN A 267 8.58 -16.59 4.97
C ASN A 267 10.08 -16.65 4.67
N SER A 268 10.55 -17.76 4.13
CA SER A 268 11.96 -17.97 3.80
C SER A 268 12.10 -18.79 2.53
N GLY A 269 13.24 -18.69 1.88
CA GLY A 269 13.55 -19.44 0.67
C GLY A 269 14.88 -19.01 0.06
N ASP A 270 15.20 -19.63 -1.08
CA ASP A 270 16.31 -19.23 -1.92
C ASP A 270 15.84 -18.18 -2.94
N ASP A 271 16.71 -17.27 -3.31
CA ASP A 271 16.41 -16.31 -4.37
C ASP A 271 16.74 -16.89 -5.74
N PHE A 272 16.33 -16.18 -6.82
CA PHE A 272 16.66 -16.58 -8.18
C PHE A 272 18.17 -16.55 -8.41
N THR A 273 18.64 -17.40 -9.30
CA THR A 273 20.01 -17.30 -9.80
C THR A 273 20.03 -16.27 -10.93
N TYR A 274 20.82 -15.22 -10.76
CA TYR A 274 20.96 -14.16 -11.74
C TYR A 274 22.29 -14.29 -12.48
N GLU A 275 22.25 -14.00 -13.76
CA GLU A 275 23.43 -13.87 -14.62
C GLU A 275 23.46 -12.47 -15.22
N ASP A 276 24.53 -11.73 -14.96
CA ASP A 276 24.74 -10.39 -15.53
C ASP A 276 25.73 -10.49 -16.69
N GLU A 277 25.33 -9.99 -17.87
CA GLU A 277 26.19 -10.05 -19.08
C GLU A 277 27.51 -9.29 -18.88
N ALA A 278 27.52 -8.19 -18.16
CA ALA A 278 28.72 -7.43 -17.85
C ALA A 278 29.63 -8.19 -16.90
N ALA A 279 29.08 -8.92 -15.94
CA ALA A 279 29.83 -9.78 -15.03
C ALA A 279 30.36 -11.02 -15.74
N LEU A 280 29.59 -11.61 -16.66
CA LEU A 280 30.03 -12.70 -17.51
C LEU A 280 31.16 -12.26 -18.43
N ALA A 281 31.07 -11.09 -19.06
CA ALA A 281 32.10 -10.50 -19.88
C ALA A 281 33.41 -10.19 -19.11
N ALA A 282 33.28 -9.81 -17.84
CA ALA A 282 34.40 -9.60 -16.93
C ALA A 282 34.96 -10.91 -16.34
N ASN A 283 34.42 -12.09 -16.72
CA ASN A 283 34.74 -13.41 -16.17
C ASN A 283 34.59 -13.53 -14.64
N VAL A 284 33.64 -12.81 -14.09
CA VAL A 284 33.42 -12.70 -12.63
C VAL A 284 32.29 -13.65 -12.16
N GLY A 285 31.79 -14.54 -13.00
CA GLY A 285 30.88 -15.64 -12.62
C GLY A 285 29.58 -15.28 -11.92
N GLY A 286 28.68 -14.58 -12.61
CA GLY A 286 27.31 -14.32 -12.16
C GLY A 286 27.15 -13.16 -11.18
N ILE A 287 25.91 -12.73 -10.99
CA ILE A 287 25.55 -11.55 -10.20
C ILE A 287 25.91 -11.68 -8.71
N ASN A 288 25.86 -12.88 -8.17
CA ASN A 288 26.30 -13.16 -6.81
C ASN A 288 27.78 -12.84 -6.61
N SER A 289 28.60 -12.83 -7.67
CA SER A 289 29.99 -12.43 -7.60
C SER A 289 30.18 -10.92 -7.68
N ILE A 290 29.25 -10.16 -8.29
CA ILE A 290 29.25 -8.69 -8.26
C ILE A 290 28.88 -8.22 -6.85
N ILE A 291 27.90 -8.83 -6.21
CA ILE A 291 27.57 -8.55 -4.80
C ILE A 291 28.71 -8.98 -3.88
N ARG A 292 29.46 -10.01 -4.25
CA ARG A 292 30.61 -10.52 -3.49
C ARG A 292 31.87 -9.69 -3.60
N GLN A 293 32.06 -9.03 -4.74
CA GLN A 293 33.22 -8.19 -4.96
C GLN A 293 32.77 -6.74 -4.90
N PRO A 294 33.22 -5.96 -3.91
CA PRO A 294 33.12 -4.53 -4.05
C PRO A 294 33.75 -4.18 -5.41
N VAL A 295 33.05 -3.43 -6.24
CA VAL A 295 33.56 -2.92 -7.53
C VAL A 295 34.88 -2.18 -7.31
N ILE A 296 35.22 -1.94 -6.08
CA ILE A 296 36.37 -1.23 -5.55
C ILE A 296 37.41 -2.20 -4.97
N THR A 297 37.60 -3.40 -5.54
CA THR A 297 38.54 -4.43 -5.02
C THR A 297 40.02 -4.04 -5.01
N ASN A 298 40.40 -2.95 -5.66
CA ASN A 298 41.78 -2.47 -5.67
C ASN A 298 42.01 -1.26 -4.75
N MET A 299 41.04 -0.91 -3.93
CA MET A 299 41.25 0.17 -2.98
C MET A 299 41.88 -0.37 -1.70
N ALA A 300 43.20 -0.54 -1.71
CA ALA A 300 44.00 -0.36 -0.50
C ALA A 300 43.96 1.14 -0.15
N VAL A 301 42.77 1.64 0.19
CA VAL A 301 42.59 3.04 0.50
C VAL A 301 42.21 3.12 1.96
N ASP A 302 42.85 4.02 2.63
CA ASP A 302 42.41 4.51 3.92
C ASP A 302 40.92 4.93 3.79
N PRO A 303 40.08 4.71 4.78
CA PRO A 303 38.67 5.08 4.73
C PRO A 303 38.54 6.54 4.27
N LEU A 304 37.60 6.79 3.36
CA LEU A 304 37.32 8.15 2.93
C LEU A 304 36.84 8.93 4.14
N LEU A 305 37.55 9.97 4.50
CA LEU A 305 37.26 10.77 5.67
C LEU A 305 36.51 12.05 5.29
N SER A 306 35.56 12.47 6.10
CA SER A 306 34.95 13.79 6.03
C SER A 306 36.00 14.89 6.29
N ALA A 307 35.62 16.14 6.03
CA ALA A 307 36.46 17.30 6.37
C ALA A 307 36.78 17.38 7.89
N ASN A 308 35.96 16.72 8.72
CA ASN A 308 36.16 16.67 10.19
C ASN A 308 36.94 15.43 10.63
N GLY A 309 37.33 14.54 9.71
CA GLY A 309 38.09 13.33 10.01
C GLY A 309 37.19 12.10 10.31
N ASP A 310 35.86 12.21 10.14
CA ASP A 310 34.93 11.09 10.31
C ASP A 310 35.04 10.13 9.15
N VAL A 311 34.93 8.83 9.40
CA VAL A 311 34.94 7.79 8.38
C VAL A 311 33.65 7.87 7.58
N LEU A 312 33.70 8.37 6.34
CA LEU A 312 32.56 8.42 5.45
C LEU A 312 32.26 7.07 4.81
N TYR A 313 33.32 6.27 4.52
CA TYR A 313 33.17 4.96 3.88
C TYR A 313 34.24 3.99 4.36
N ASP A 314 33.81 2.82 4.78
CA ASP A 314 34.68 1.67 5.01
C ASP A 314 34.49 0.66 3.87
N PHE A 315 35.50 0.56 3.02
CA PHE A 315 35.51 -0.36 1.88
C PHE A 315 35.92 -1.80 2.24
N THR A 316 36.18 -2.09 3.52
CA THR A 316 36.69 -3.40 3.97
C THR A 316 35.60 -4.43 4.23
N GLY A 317 34.33 -4.10 3.99
CA GLY A 317 33.19 -4.96 4.25
C GLY A 317 33.27 -6.33 3.54
N GLY A 318 33.19 -7.39 4.33
CA GLY A 318 33.35 -8.78 3.87
C GLY A 318 32.34 -9.22 2.82
N ASN A 319 32.77 -10.13 1.95
CA ASN A 319 31.99 -10.73 0.87
C ASN A 319 31.07 -11.83 1.40
N SER A 320 29.77 -11.62 1.45
CA SER A 320 28.80 -12.68 1.68
C SER A 320 27.89 -12.85 0.47
N ILE A 321 27.57 -14.09 0.13
CA ILE A 321 26.57 -14.41 -0.88
C ILE A 321 25.21 -14.16 -0.23
N ILE A 322 24.36 -13.41 -0.92
CA ILE A 322 22.98 -13.21 -0.54
C ILE A 322 22.14 -13.94 -1.61
N ASP A 323 21.88 -15.20 -1.37
CA ASP A 323 21.11 -16.09 -2.22
C ASP A 323 19.86 -16.65 -1.53
N THR A 324 19.64 -16.23 -0.31
CA THR A 324 18.50 -16.64 0.51
C THR A 324 17.82 -15.44 1.15
N TYR A 325 16.55 -15.57 1.48
CA TYR A 325 15.80 -14.58 2.23
C TYR A 325 15.08 -15.20 3.42
N SER A 326 14.89 -14.41 4.47
CA SER A 326 14.08 -14.79 5.62
C SER A 326 13.38 -13.55 6.18
N ASN A 327 12.05 -13.60 6.24
CA ASN A 327 11.24 -12.48 6.73
C ASN A 327 10.37 -12.95 7.87
N PHE A 328 10.29 -12.13 8.90
CA PHE A 328 9.42 -12.33 10.06
C PHE A 328 8.59 -11.07 10.31
N THR A 329 7.33 -11.25 10.59
CA THR A 329 6.42 -10.16 10.95
C THR A 329 5.56 -10.57 12.12
N ILE A 330 5.33 -9.64 13.03
CA ILE A 330 4.32 -9.73 14.08
C ILE A 330 3.63 -8.39 14.25
N ASP A 331 2.31 -8.39 14.34
CA ASP A 331 1.53 -7.18 14.59
C ASP A 331 0.31 -7.47 15.46
N THR A 332 -0.20 -6.42 16.11
CA THR A 332 -1.38 -6.46 16.96
C THR A 332 -2.26 -5.23 16.70
N ASN A 333 -3.55 -5.41 16.91
CA ASN A 333 -4.53 -4.32 16.90
C ASN A 333 -5.49 -4.49 18.07
N LEU A 334 -5.74 -3.41 18.77
CA LEU A 334 -6.79 -3.25 19.77
C LEU A 334 -7.85 -2.32 19.18
N GLU A 335 -9.11 -2.71 19.23
CA GLU A 335 -10.23 -1.93 18.72
C GLU A 335 -11.30 -1.78 19.79
N TRP A 336 -11.78 -0.54 19.98
CA TRP A 336 -12.82 -0.21 20.93
C TRP A 336 -13.91 0.64 20.26
N ARG A 337 -15.14 0.10 20.21
CA ARG A 337 -16.33 0.72 19.64
C ARG A 337 -17.36 0.98 20.75
N PRO A 338 -17.25 2.08 21.51
CA PRO A 338 -18.20 2.38 22.59
C PRO A 338 -19.61 2.67 22.09
N THR A 339 -19.72 3.18 20.85
CA THR A 339 -21.00 3.47 20.16
C THR A 339 -20.85 3.15 18.67
N ASP A 340 -21.94 3.14 17.92
CA ASP A 340 -21.95 2.83 16.49
C ASP A 340 -21.18 3.86 15.65
N ASP A 341 -21.05 5.10 16.12
CA ASP A 341 -20.38 6.21 15.45
C ASP A 341 -18.98 6.51 16.02
N THR A 342 -18.53 5.72 16.99
CA THR A 342 -17.25 5.94 17.67
C THR A 342 -16.39 4.69 17.64
N ASN A 343 -15.17 4.82 17.09
CA ASN A 343 -14.21 3.73 16.98
C ASN A 343 -12.79 4.23 17.28
N TYR A 344 -12.13 3.59 18.23
CA TYR A 344 -10.74 3.81 18.56
C TYR A 344 -9.92 2.57 18.23
N GLN A 345 -8.77 2.76 17.60
CA GLN A 345 -7.86 1.68 17.29
C GLN A 345 -6.43 2.04 17.70
N VAL A 346 -5.74 1.06 18.28
CA VAL A 346 -4.31 1.13 18.57
C VAL A 346 -3.66 -0.10 17.95
N SER A 347 -2.71 0.13 17.08
CA SER A 347 -2.00 -0.94 16.39
C SER A 347 -0.49 -0.76 16.55
N ALA A 348 0.22 -1.86 16.60
CA ALA A 348 1.68 -1.85 16.61
C ALA A 348 2.21 -3.14 15.97
N GLY A 349 3.41 -3.08 15.45
CA GLY A 349 4.04 -4.25 14.87
C GLY A 349 5.52 -4.05 14.56
N MET A 350 6.14 -5.16 14.19
CA MET A 350 7.49 -5.17 13.67
C MET A 350 7.59 -6.14 12.48
N THR A 351 8.46 -5.81 11.57
CA THR A 351 8.89 -6.68 10.48
C THR A 351 10.42 -6.71 10.49
N ASN A 352 11.00 -7.89 10.41
CA ASN A 352 12.41 -8.08 10.13
C ASN A 352 12.52 -8.85 8.84
N GLY A 353 13.33 -8.38 7.90
CA GLY A 353 13.50 -9.06 6.64
C GLY A 353 14.45 -8.37 5.70
N GLY A 354 15.04 -9.19 4.83
CA GLY A 354 15.97 -8.76 3.82
C GLY A 354 15.60 -9.30 2.44
N GLY A 355 16.04 -8.59 1.41
CA GLY A 355 15.85 -8.99 0.05
C GLY A 355 16.68 -8.18 -0.93
N LEU A 356 16.90 -8.78 -2.09
CA LEU A 356 17.53 -8.12 -3.23
C LEU A 356 16.54 -7.17 -3.92
N PHE A 357 17.07 -6.13 -4.52
CA PHE A 357 16.32 -5.22 -5.39
C PHE A 357 17.18 -4.76 -6.56
N PHE A 358 16.54 -4.47 -7.69
CA PHE A 358 17.21 -4.00 -8.89
C PHE A 358 17.04 -2.50 -9.06
N GLN A 359 18.09 -1.84 -9.48
CA GLN A 359 18.14 -0.41 -9.76
C GLN A 359 19.06 -0.12 -10.93
N ASP A 360 19.06 1.10 -11.44
CA ASP A 360 19.83 1.50 -12.64
C ASP A 360 21.34 1.28 -12.51
N LEU A 361 21.88 1.29 -11.29
CA LEU A 361 23.30 1.08 -11.03
C LEU A 361 23.64 -0.35 -10.60
N GLY A 362 22.70 -1.30 -10.77
CA GLY A 362 22.91 -2.71 -10.47
C GLY A 362 21.98 -3.24 -9.40
N ILE A 363 22.42 -4.33 -8.74
CA ILE A 363 21.63 -5.00 -7.72
C ILE A 363 22.05 -4.50 -6.35
N GLY A 364 21.06 -4.14 -5.53
CA GLY A 364 21.24 -3.84 -4.14
C GLY A 364 20.61 -4.90 -3.23
N TYR A 365 20.92 -4.84 -1.96
CA TYR A 365 20.32 -5.62 -0.91
C TYR A 365 19.91 -4.70 0.23
N ALA A 366 18.71 -4.86 0.73
CA ALA A 366 18.25 -4.18 1.93
C ALA A 366 17.85 -5.22 2.96
N ASP A 367 18.26 -5.02 4.21
CA ASP A 367 17.89 -5.83 5.36
C ASP A 367 17.52 -4.89 6.51
N GLY A 368 17.02 -5.43 7.59
CA GLY A 368 16.76 -4.68 8.81
C GLY A 368 15.37 -4.89 9.37
N SER A 369 15.13 -4.19 10.46
CA SER A 369 13.87 -4.24 11.19
C SER A 369 13.11 -2.95 11.00
N THR A 370 11.81 -3.07 10.78
CA THR A 370 10.88 -1.95 10.81
C THR A 370 9.95 -2.11 12.01
N TYR A 371 9.85 -1.08 12.82
CA TYR A 371 8.95 -1.01 13.98
C TYR A 371 7.94 0.09 13.73
N TRP A 372 6.68 -0.18 14.00
CA TRP A 372 5.65 0.84 13.80
C TRP A 372 4.59 0.83 14.89
N GLY A 373 4.00 1.98 15.13
CA GLY A 373 2.86 2.16 16.00
C GLY A 373 1.88 3.16 15.40
N GLN A 374 0.58 2.92 15.57
CA GLN A 374 -0.48 3.74 15.01
C GLN A 374 -1.64 3.87 15.98
N VAL A 375 -2.22 5.05 16.05
CA VAL A 375 -3.49 5.32 16.73
C VAL A 375 -4.46 5.94 15.74
N GLN A 376 -5.72 5.49 15.80
CA GLN A 376 -6.81 6.01 14.98
C GLN A 376 -8.05 6.25 15.84
N ALA A 377 -8.81 7.28 15.53
CA ALA A 377 -10.05 7.62 16.18
C ALA A 377 -11.08 8.10 15.16
N THR A 378 -12.26 7.52 15.21
CA THR A 378 -13.47 8.04 14.56
C THR A 378 -14.44 8.42 15.65
N MET A 379 -14.99 9.63 15.62
CA MET A 379 -15.94 10.16 16.61
C MET A 379 -17.00 10.98 15.87
N GLY A 380 -18.13 10.34 15.53
CA GLY A 380 -19.12 10.94 14.64
C GLY A 380 -18.48 11.36 13.32
N ASN A 381 -18.49 12.66 13.05
CA ASN A 381 -17.96 13.24 11.82
C ASN A 381 -16.43 13.48 11.82
N TRP A 382 -15.76 13.26 12.94
CA TRP A 382 -14.32 13.43 13.06
C TRP A 382 -13.58 12.13 12.81
N TYR A 383 -12.48 12.23 12.09
CA TYR A 383 -11.46 11.19 11.98
C TYR A 383 -10.10 11.79 12.29
N ALA A 384 -9.31 11.10 13.09
CA ALA A 384 -7.94 11.47 13.40
C ALA A 384 -7.05 10.22 13.42
N GLN A 385 -5.82 10.38 12.98
CA GLN A 385 -4.79 9.35 13.13
C GLN A 385 -3.42 9.96 13.37
N ALA A 386 -2.56 9.17 14.01
CA ALA A 386 -1.12 9.41 14.04
C ALA A 386 -0.40 8.07 13.97
N PHE A 387 0.73 8.03 13.26
CA PHE A 387 1.60 6.88 13.29
C PHE A 387 3.07 7.27 13.31
N ILE A 388 3.88 6.36 13.79
CA ILE A 388 5.33 6.37 13.71
C ILE A 388 5.78 5.07 13.07
N ASP A 389 6.74 5.17 12.15
CA ASP A 389 7.39 4.04 11.48
C ASP A 389 8.90 4.27 11.56
N HIS A 390 9.61 3.33 12.19
CA HIS A 390 11.05 3.38 12.35
C HIS A 390 11.68 2.19 11.64
N ASN A 391 12.50 2.47 10.65
CA ASN A 391 13.31 1.47 9.97
C ASN A 391 14.74 1.53 10.55
N ASP A 392 15.16 0.43 11.19
CA ASP A 392 16.50 0.26 11.70
C ASP A 392 17.42 -0.21 10.57
N GLY A 393 18.12 0.72 9.96
CA GLY A 393 19.06 0.51 8.88
C GLY A 393 20.45 0.08 9.33
N GLY A 394 20.61 -0.38 10.57
CA GLY A 394 21.90 -0.79 11.14
C GLY A 394 22.76 0.39 11.62
N GLY A 395 24.04 0.21 11.65
CA GLY A 395 25.05 1.22 11.98
C GLY A 395 26.30 0.98 11.15
N THR A 396 27.29 1.87 11.22
CA THR A 396 28.55 1.75 10.46
C THR A 396 29.28 0.44 10.74
N ASP A 397 29.15 -0.11 11.94
CA ASP A 397 29.71 -1.43 12.28
C ASP A 397 28.93 -2.61 11.68
N ASN A 398 27.66 -2.42 11.33
CA ASN A 398 26.78 -3.42 10.75
C ASN A 398 25.73 -2.78 9.83
N PRO A 399 26.15 -2.19 8.71
CA PRO A 399 25.23 -1.55 7.77
C PRO A 399 24.37 -2.59 7.07
N THR A 400 23.07 -2.27 6.92
CA THR A 400 22.07 -3.21 6.40
C THR A 400 21.65 -2.92 4.96
N PHE A 401 22.17 -1.87 4.35
CA PHE A 401 21.90 -1.52 2.96
C PHE A 401 23.17 -1.70 2.13
N LEU A 402 23.10 -2.60 1.14
CA LEU A 402 24.17 -2.83 0.18
C LEU A 402 23.76 -2.28 -1.18
N TYR A 403 24.50 -1.32 -1.67
CA TYR A 403 24.28 -0.79 -3.01
C TYR A 403 24.95 -1.66 -4.07
N GLY A 404 24.47 -1.59 -5.34
CA GLY A 404 25.00 -2.38 -6.46
C GLY A 404 26.48 -2.16 -6.76
N THR A 405 27.07 -1.09 -6.23
CA THR A 405 28.52 -0.82 -6.30
C THR A 405 29.36 -1.64 -5.30
N GLY A 406 28.71 -2.39 -4.39
CA GLY A 406 29.36 -3.11 -3.31
C GLY A 406 29.56 -2.29 -2.04
N LEU A 407 29.13 -1.03 -2.02
CA LEU A 407 29.17 -0.20 -0.82
C LEU A 407 28.08 -0.60 0.17
N ARG A 408 28.48 -0.75 1.42
CA ARG A 408 27.54 -0.94 2.53
C ARG A 408 27.20 0.40 3.15
N GLN A 409 25.93 0.61 3.40
CA GLN A 409 25.40 1.88 3.85
C GLN A 409 24.45 1.67 5.03
N VAL A 410 24.37 2.66 5.87
CA VAL A 410 23.35 2.79 6.90
C VAL A 410 22.17 3.54 6.31
N ALA A 411 20.95 3.04 6.51
CA ALA A 411 19.74 3.65 5.98
C ALA A 411 18.61 3.68 7.03
N LYS A 412 18.94 4.21 8.22
CA LYS A 412 17.95 4.42 9.28
C LYS A 412 16.97 5.50 8.89
N ARG A 413 15.73 5.34 9.28
CA ARG A 413 14.68 6.31 8.99
C ARG A 413 13.56 6.23 10.01
N THR A 414 13.08 7.40 10.44
CA THR A 414 11.87 7.53 11.25
C THR A 414 10.88 8.42 10.52
N THR A 415 9.70 7.88 10.25
CA THR A 415 8.60 8.64 9.65
C THR A 415 7.50 8.83 10.68
N MET A 416 7.03 10.06 10.84
CA MET A 416 5.87 10.41 11.65
C MET A 416 4.82 11.04 10.74
N GLU A 417 3.57 10.59 10.87
CA GLU A 417 2.44 11.21 10.19
C GLU A 417 1.29 11.44 11.17
N ALA A 418 0.67 12.61 11.06
CA ALA A 418 -0.55 12.95 11.77
C ALA A 418 -1.58 13.52 10.80
N GLN A 419 -2.83 13.12 10.97
CA GLN A 419 -3.95 13.56 10.14
C GLN A 419 -5.17 13.82 10.99
N ILE A 420 -5.91 14.86 10.64
CA ILE A 420 -7.24 15.13 11.16
C ILE A 420 -8.19 15.46 10.01
N GLN A 421 -9.40 14.98 10.07
CA GLN A 421 -10.44 15.16 9.06
C GLN A 421 -11.79 15.40 9.73
N TYR A 422 -12.63 16.22 9.10
CA TYR A 422 -14.01 16.46 9.47
C TYR A 422 -14.93 16.33 8.27
N ASN A 423 -16.00 15.57 8.41
CA ASN A 423 -17.04 15.39 7.41
C ASN A 423 -18.29 16.16 7.81
N PHE A 424 -18.98 16.80 6.86
CA PHE A 424 -20.20 17.53 7.13
C PHE A 424 -21.05 17.69 5.87
N ASP A 425 -22.36 17.85 6.07
CA ASP A 425 -23.32 17.99 4.99
C ASP A 425 -23.76 19.44 4.85
N MET A 426 -24.02 19.86 3.60
CA MET A 426 -24.63 21.14 3.27
C MET A 426 -25.88 20.92 2.40
N PRO A 427 -27.04 20.60 2.98
CA PRO A 427 -28.26 20.29 2.22
C PRO A 427 -28.74 21.46 1.35
N TRP A 428 -28.47 22.69 1.78
CA TRP A 428 -28.82 23.92 1.02
C TRP A 428 -27.99 24.14 -0.24
N LEU A 429 -26.85 23.46 -0.39
CA LEU A 429 -25.94 23.56 -1.55
C LEU A 429 -25.96 22.24 -2.32
N PHE A 430 -26.98 22.02 -3.13
CA PHE A 430 -27.14 20.80 -3.95
C PHE A 430 -26.99 19.50 -3.14
N ASP A 431 -27.56 19.47 -1.93
CA ASP A 431 -27.49 18.30 -1.03
C ASP A 431 -26.06 17.71 -0.95
N SER A 432 -25.10 18.57 -0.66
CA SER A 432 -23.69 18.24 -0.79
C SER A 432 -23.08 17.71 0.50
N GLU A 433 -22.19 16.74 0.34
CA GLU A 433 -21.35 16.15 1.40
C GLU A 433 -19.93 16.68 1.27
N TRP A 434 -19.33 17.12 2.36
CA TRP A 434 -18.01 17.72 2.40
C TRP A 434 -17.07 17.00 3.34
N THR A 435 -15.82 16.90 2.94
CA THR A 435 -14.68 16.45 3.74
C THR A 435 -13.64 17.54 3.73
N VAL A 436 -13.15 17.96 4.89
CA VAL A 436 -12.00 18.85 5.04
C VAL A 436 -10.98 18.19 5.96
N GLY A 437 -9.71 18.41 5.72
CA GLY A 437 -8.67 17.82 6.55
C GLY A 437 -7.32 18.51 6.43
N TYR A 438 -6.47 18.14 7.35
CA TYR A 438 -5.07 18.55 7.41
C TYR A 438 -4.23 17.31 7.70
N ASP A 439 -3.08 17.21 7.04
CA ASP A 439 -2.06 16.21 7.36
C ASP A 439 -0.67 16.85 7.48
N TYR A 440 0.13 16.22 8.33
CA TYR A 440 1.52 16.54 8.56
C TYR A 440 2.33 15.26 8.46
N ARG A 441 3.43 15.30 7.76
CA ARG A 441 4.35 14.18 7.59
C ARG A 441 5.78 14.69 7.74
N ASN A 442 6.57 13.99 8.54
CA ASN A 442 7.99 14.22 8.71
C ASN A 442 8.74 12.89 8.55
N THR A 443 9.80 12.90 7.80
CA THR A 443 10.77 11.80 7.76
C THR A 443 12.11 12.36 8.15
N ASP A 444 12.66 11.79 9.21
CA ASP A 444 13.99 12.00 9.73
C ASP A 444 14.85 10.79 9.35
N SER A 445 15.98 11.02 8.74
CA SER A 445 16.88 9.98 8.23
C SER A 445 18.24 10.11 8.89
N ASP A 446 18.88 8.98 9.17
CA ASP A 446 20.24 8.92 9.74
C ASP A 446 21.01 7.84 8.98
N SER A 447 21.93 8.26 8.16
CA SER A 447 22.79 7.36 7.40
C SER A 447 24.22 7.26 7.95
N GLU A 448 24.51 7.93 9.06
CA GLU A 448 25.86 8.04 9.61
C GLU A 448 26.85 8.49 8.52
N TYR A 449 26.43 9.43 7.65
CA TYR A 449 27.15 9.96 6.50
C TYR A 449 27.43 8.95 5.36
N THR A 450 26.92 7.72 5.43
CA THR A 450 27.22 6.69 4.43
C THR A 450 26.33 6.77 3.18
N LEU A 451 25.10 7.28 3.28
CA LEU A 451 24.15 7.44 2.18
C LEU A 451 23.96 8.90 1.81
N TRP A 452 23.80 9.77 2.79
CA TRP A 452 23.58 11.20 2.61
C TRP A 452 24.89 12.02 2.57
N GLY A 453 26.02 11.44 2.97
CA GLY A 453 27.34 12.06 2.89
C GLY A 453 27.36 13.49 3.40
N ARG A 454 27.65 14.46 2.51
CA ARG A 454 27.70 15.89 2.86
C ARG A 454 26.33 16.51 3.15
N ASN A 455 25.24 15.82 2.82
CA ASN A 455 23.86 16.29 3.01
C ASN A 455 23.23 15.77 4.31
N GLU A 456 23.93 14.95 5.11
CA GLU A 456 23.40 14.29 6.31
C GLU A 456 22.66 15.23 7.27
N ASP A 457 23.20 16.44 7.49
CA ASP A 457 22.60 17.42 8.39
C ASP A 457 21.57 18.35 7.69
N SER A 458 21.20 18.07 6.44
CA SER A 458 20.35 18.93 5.61
C SER A 458 19.26 18.14 4.87
N ASP A 459 18.96 16.94 5.32
CA ASP A 459 18.06 15.97 4.68
C ASP A 459 16.61 16.02 5.18
N ASP A 460 16.21 17.09 5.85
CA ASP A 460 14.85 17.33 6.33
C ASP A 460 13.80 17.13 5.23
N TYR A 461 12.89 16.15 5.42
CA TYR A 461 11.78 15.90 4.52
C TYR A 461 10.43 16.05 5.23
N ILE A 462 9.93 17.28 5.22
CA ILE A 462 8.68 17.64 5.89
C ILE A 462 7.64 18.04 4.84
N THR A 463 6.45 17.48 4.95
CA THR A 463 5.29 17.91 4.15
C THR A 463 4.09 18.17 5.05
N ASN A 464 3.33 19.20 4.72
CA ASN A 464 2.05 19.46 5.35
C ASN A 464 1.05 19.99 4.31
N GLY A 465 -0.21 19.65 4.48
CA GLY A 465 -1.23 19.99 3.53
C GLY A 465 -2.61 20.14 4.15
N ILE A 466 -3.33 21.13 3.66
CA ILE A 466 -4.75 21.29 3.91
C ILE A 466 -5.54 20.91 2.66
N TYR A 467 -6.59 20.15 2.81
CA TYR A 467 -7.41 19.71 1.70
C TYR A 467 -8.91 19.80 2.00
N GLY A 468 -9.68 19.88 0.94
CA GLY A 468 -11.14 19.79 1.01
C GLY A 468 -11.70 19.15 -0.24
N GLN A 469 -12.75 18.36 -0.09
CA GLN A 469 -13.52 17.74 -1.17
C GLN A 469 -15.01 17.88 -0.87
N GLY A 470 -15.79 18.21 -1.89
CA GLY A 470 -17.24 18.22 -1.82
C GLY A 470 -17.84 17.39 -2.96
N THR A 471 -18.88 16.64 -2.66
CA THR A 471 -19.74 15.94 -3.63
C THR A 471 -21.08 16.66 -3.65
N LEU A 472 -21.43 17.26 -4.79
CA LEU A 472 -22.68 18.01 -4.98
C LEU A 472 -23.63 17.14 -5.82
N THR A 473 -24.78 16.81 -5.27
CA THR A 473 -25.85 16.04 -5.95
C THR A 473 -26.65 16.97 -6.86
N MET A 474 -26.20 17.08 -8.12
CA MET A 474 -26.85 17.96 -9.11
C MET A 474 -28.22 17.45 -9.55
N SER A 475 -28.42 16.12 -9.51
CA SER A 475 -29.68 15.42 -9.73
C SER A 475 -29.54 13.96 -9.29
N GLU A 476 -30.66 13.19 -9.27
CA GLU A 476 -30.64 11.75 -8.96
C GLU A 476 -29.62 10.92 -9.81
N LYS A 477 -29.18 11.46 -10.94
CA LYS A 477 -28.28 10.76 -11.87
C LYS A 477 -26.93 11.43 -12.04
N VAL A 478 -26.70 12.60 -11.47
CA VAL A 478 -25.50 13.40 -11.74
C VAL A 478 -24.93 13.98 -10.46
N ASP A 479 -23.70 13.60 -10.15
CA ASP A 479 -22.92 14.20 -9.09
C ASP A 479 -21.73 14.98 -9.68
N LEU A 480 -21.45 16.13 -9.08
CA LEU A 480 -20.27 16.93 -9.33
C LEU A 480 -19.36 16.84 -8.09
N VAL A 481 -18.18 16.29 -8.26
CA VAL A 481 -17.16 16.26 -7.21
C VAL A 481 -16.16 17.37 -7.48
N VAL A 482 -15.90 18.21 -6.47
CA VAL A 482 -14.89 19.24 -6.49
C VAL A 482 -13.96 19.08 -5.30
N ALA A 483 -12.67 19.24 -5.52
CA ALA A 483 -11.70 19.15 -4.45
C ALA A 483 -10.49 20.06 -4.72
N GLY A 484 -9.79 20.42 -3.66
CA GLY A 484 -8.56 21.16 -3.72
C GLY A 484 -7.67 20.85 -2.53
N ARG A 485 -6.39 20.91 -2.77
CA ARG A 485 -5.35 20.74 -1.75
C ARG A 485 -4.27 21.77 -1.92
N TYR A 486 -3.78 22.29 -0.82
CA TYR A 486 -2.62 23.16 -0.78
C TYR A 486 -1.56 22.51 0.09
N ASP A 487 -0.40 22.25 -0.51
CA ASP A 487 0.75 21.62 0.14
C ASP A 487 1.89 22.59 0.32
N GLN A 488 2.59 22.47 1.45
CA GLN A 488 3.91 23.02 1.68
C GLN A 488 4.87 21.88 2.05
N ALA A 489 6.05 21.91 1.46
CA ALA A 489 7.07 20.90 1.72
C ALA A 489 8.44 21.57 1.86
N SER A 490 9.35 20.94 2.61
CA SER A 490 10.72 21.45 2.83
C SER A 490 11.51 21.61 1.54
N PHE A 491 11.15 20.83 0.51
CA PHE A 491 11.84 20.81 -0.80
C PHE A 491 11.23 21.74 -1.85
N ILE A 492 10.19 22.51 -1.53
CA ILE A 492 9.59 23.49 -2.44
C ILE A 492 9.65 24.89 -1.85
N SER A 493 10.04 25.87 -2.68
CA SER A 493 10.20 27.26 -2.24
C SER A 493 8.87 28.00 -2.02
N ALA A 494 7.78 27.51 -2.64
CA ALA A 494 6.44 28.06 -2.50
C ALA A 494 5.42 26.92 -2.46
N GLY A 495 4.35 27.08 -1.66
CA GLY A 495 3.30 26.08 -1.61
C GLY A 495 2.61 25.87 -2.96
N GLU A 496 2.15 24.66 -3.19
CA GLU A 496 1.51 24.23 -4.43
C GLU A 496 0.03 23.90 -4.24
N PHE A 497 -0.78 24.29 -5.22
CA PHE A 497 -2.21 24.00 -5.24
C PHE A 497 -2.55 22.91 -6.27
N ALA A 498 -3.25 21.88 -5.81
CA ALA A 498 -3.70 20.74 -6.61
C ALA A 498 -5.24 20.70 -6.65
N PRO A 499 -5.89 21.13 -7.75
CA PRO A 499 -7.33 21.01 -7.93
C PRO A 499 -7.73 19.65 -8.50
N ARG A 500 -8.98 19.25 -8.19
CA ARG A 500 -9.68 18.11 -8.78
C ARG A 500 -11.12 18.50 -9.09
N ALA A 501 -11.64 18.03 -10.22
CA ALA A 501 -13.07 18.09 -10.54
C ALA A 501 -13.46 16.81 -11.24
N ALA A 502 -14.63 16.26 -10.91
CA ALA A 502 -15.17 15.08 -11.60
C ALA A 502 -16.69 15.17 -11.73
N LEU A 503 -17.18 14.80 -12.90
CA LEU A 503 -18.60 14.61 -13.17
C LEU A 503 -18.88 13.11 -13.19
N VAL A 504 -19.81 12.67 -12.34
CA VAL A 504 -20.26 11.27 -12.25
C VAL A 504 -21.70 11.21 -12.75
N TYR A 505 -21.94 10.49 -13.86
CA TYR A 505 -23.24 10.33 -14.45
C TYR A 505 -23.72 8.88 -14.35
N LYS A 506 -24.84 8.65 -13.68
CA LYS A 506 -25.44 7.34 -13.35
C LYS A 506 -26.76 7.17 -14.12
N PRO A 507 -26.75 6.83 -15.43
CA PRO A 507 -27.97 6.66 -16.20
C PRO A 507 -28.84 5.51 -15.67
N SER A 508 -28.24 4.49 -15.06
CA SER A 508 -28.89 3.36 -14.40
C SER A 508 -28.02 2.84 -13.24
N GLU A 509 -28.57 2.01 -12.37
CA GLU A 509 -27.86 1.39 -11.25
C GLU A 509 -26.62 0.57 -11.66
N LYS A 510 -26.62 0.04 -12.89
CA LYS A 510 -25.54 -0.82 -13.41
C LYS A 510 -24.52 -0.08 -14.30
N THR A 511 -24.72 1.22 -14.54
CA THR A 511 -23.89 1.98 -15.48
C THR A 511 -23.49 3.32 -14.89
N THR A 512 -22.19 3.59 -14.84
CA THR A 512 -21.66 4.87 -14.40
C THR A 512 -20.63 5.39 -15.41
N TRP A 513 -20.78 6.65 -15.81
CA TRP A 513 -19.83 7.39 -16.63
C TRP A 513 -19.13 8.42 -15.77
N ARG A 514 -17.82 8.55 -15.94
CA ARG A 514 -17.01 9.51 -15.19
C ARG A 514 -16.13 10.32 -16.11
N LEU A 515 -16.13 11.63 -15.91
CA LEU A 515 -15.17 12.54 -16.51
C LEU A 515 -14.45 13.26 -15.37
N ALA A 516 -13.14 13.08 -15.27
CA ALA A 516 -12.38 13.65 -14.17
C ALA A 516 -11.15 14.42 -14.67
N TYR A 517 -10.90 15.56 -14.03
CA TYR A 517 -9.67 16.32 -14.12
C TYR A 517 -8.99 16.32 -12.75
N ASN A 518 -7.72 15.93 -12.71
CA ASN A 518 -6.91 15.92 -11.49
C ASN A 518 -5.54 16.52 -11.79
N LYS A 519 -5.07 17.41 -10.89
CA LYS A 519 -3.67 17.80 -10.82
C LYS A 519 -3.07 17.18 -9.56
N ALA A 520 -1.88 16.63 -9.63
CA ALA A 520 -1.10 16.19 -8.48
C ALA A 520 0.30 16.79 -8.57
N LEU A 521 0.85 17.11 -7.42
CA LEU A 521 2.24 17.54 -7.31
C LEU A 521 3.12 16.28 -7.30
N SER A 522 4.11 16.24 -8.20
CA SER A 522 5.20 15.27 -8.14
C SER A 522 6.41 15.96 -7.54
N GLY A 523 6.88 15.47 -6.40
CA GLY A 523 8.10 15.94 -5.77
C GLY A 523 9.20 14.90 -5.85
N PRO A 524 10.47 15.28 -5.79
CA PRO A 524 11.57 14.35 -5.64
C PRO A 524 11.46 13.63 -4.28
N SER A 525 11.96 12.40 -4.20
CA SER A 525 12.16 11.74 -2.92
C SER A 525 13.38 12.31 -2.19
N ALA A 526 13.51 12.06 -0.87
CA ALA A 526 14.72 12.41 -0.15
C ALA A 526 15.96 11.76 -0.78
N LEU A 527 15.83 10.53 -1.24
CA LEU A 527 16.91 9.83 -1.94
C LEU A 527 17.38 10.60 -3.18
N GLN A 528 16.47 11.13 -3.98
CA GLN A 528 16.82 11.91 -5.19
C GLN A 528 17.46 13.26 -4.86
N MET A 529 17.14 13.85 -3.70
CA MET A 529 17.62 15.17 -3.33
C MET A 529 18.93 15.13 -2.53
N TYR A 530 19.09 14.16 -1.65
CA TYR A 530 20.11 14.21 -0.61
C TYR A 530 21.19 13.12 -0.72
N ILE A 531 20.97 12.10 -1.58
CA ILE A 531 21.97 11.05 -1.80
C ILE A 531 23.33 11.65 -2.14
N ASP A 532 24.41 11.20 -1.48
CA ASP A 532 25.76 11.71 -1.73
C ASP A 532 26.80 10.69 -1.28
N PHE A 533 27.18 9.79 -2.18
CA PHE A 533 28.22 8.79 -1.91
C PHE A 533 28.99 8.41 -3.18
N PRO A 534 30.23 7.90 -3.04
CA PRO A 534 31.02 7.47 -4.20
C PRO A 534 30.43 6.20 -4.82
N VAL A 535 30.30 6.19 -6.15
CA VAL A 535 29.85 5.02 -6.90
C VAL A 535 30.98 4.29 -7.60
N ASN A 536 32.08 4.98 -7.86
CA ASN A 536 33.30 4.42 -8.44
C ASN A 536 34.49 5.28 -8.08
N VAL A 537 35.65 4.66 -7.92
CA VAL A 537 36.92 5.35 -7.63
C VAL A 537 37.99 4.86 -8.63
N PRO A 538 37.90 5.33 -9.91
CA PRO A 538 38.78 4.87 -10.98
C PRO A 538 40.27 5.10 -10.69
N ALA A 539 40.58 6.14 -9.92
CA ALA A 539 41.95 6.48 -9.53
C ALA A 539 41.92 7.08 -8.12
N PRO A 540 42.13 6.26 -7.06
CA PRO A 540 42.07 6.72 -5.68
C PRO A 540 42.96 7.93 -5.41
N GLY A 541 42.37 8.96 -4.77
CA GLY A 541 43.06 10.21 -4.48
C GLY A 541 43.30 11.12 -5.69
N ILE A 542 42.83 10.71 -6.89
CA ILE A 542 42.95 11.49 -8.14
C ILE A 542 41.57 11.72 -8.75
N LEU A 543 40.73 10.68 -8.84
CA LEU A 543 39.40 10.77 -9.46
C LEU A 543 38.43 9.84 -8.77
N ASP A 544 37.36 10.42 -8.25
CA ASP A 544 36.24 9.72 -7.63
C ASP A 544 34.94 10.08 -8.37
N ALA A 545 34.13 9.08 -8.74
CA ALA A 545 32.80 9.29 -9.28
C ALA A 545 31.76 9.19 -8.15
N TRP A 546 30.96 10.23 -8.01
CA TRP A 546 29.97 10.36 -6.95
C TRP A 546 28.55 10.34 -7.53
N LEU A 547 27.63 9.69 -6.82
CA LEU A 547 26.20 9.89 -6.99
C LEU A 547 25.76 10.97 -6.00
N SER A 548 25.33 12.11 -6.53
CA SER A 548 24.93 13.24 -5.71
C SER A 548 23.53 13.70 -6.09
N GLY A 549 22.63 13.72 -5.12
CA GLY A 549 21.29 14.26 -5.25
C GLY A 549 21.32 15.78 -5.39
N GLN A 550 20.22 16.35 -5.86
CA GLN A 550 20.06 17.79 -6.07
C GLN A 550 18.79 18.29 -5.39
N SER A 551 18.96 19.10 -4.37
CA SER A 551 17.83 19.76 -3.67
C SER A 551 17.24 20.96 -4.42
N THR A 552 17.90 21.40 -5.48
CA THR A 552 17.45 22.51 -6.32
C THR A 552 17.54 22.16 -7.80
N ALA A 553 16.63 22.71 -8.61
CA ALA A 553 16.66 22.52 -10.05
C ALA A 553 17.99 23.03 -10.63
N GLN A 554 18.76 22.15 -11.24
CA GLN A 554 20.01 22.48 -11.92
C GLN A 554 19.73 22.75 -13.40
N ARG A 555 20.25 23.87 -13.91
CA ARG A 555 20.33 24.09 -15.35
C ARG A 555 21.75 23.78 -15.80
N PHE A 556 21.92 22.76 -16.60
CA PHE A 556 23.18 22.53 -17.29
C PHE A 556 23.29 23.57 -18.42
N ALA A 557 24.19 24.52 -18.25
CA ALA A 557 24.28 25.66 -19.16
C ALA A 557 24.84 25.28 -20.54
N ASP A 558 25.68 24.27 -20.63
CA ASP A 558 26.22 23.71 -21.88
C ASP A 558 26.71 22.29 -21.67
N PRO A 559 26.14 21.28 -22.35
CA PRO A 559 26.65 19.91 -22.26
C PRO A 559 28.02 19.71 -22.94
N ALA A 560 28.56 20.70 -23.61
CA ALA A 560 29.81 20.58 -24.35
C ALA A 560 31.06 20.92 -23.54
N SER A 561 30.95 21.51 -22.35
CA SER A 561 32.10 21.81 -21.50
C SER A 561 31.78 21.65 -20.03
N GLN A 562 32.23 20.56 -19.42
CA GLN A 562 32.29 20.44 -17.96
C GLN A 562 33.76 20.59 -17.54
N VAL A 563 34.02 21.56 -16.69
CA VAL A 563 35.32 21.71 -16.03
C VAL A 563 35.33 20.82 -14.80
N ILE A 564 36.11 19.76 -14.83
CA ILE A 564 36.35 18.94 -13.64
C ILE A 564 37.58 19.53 -12.93
N ASP A 565 37.39 19.99 -11.69
CA ASP A 565 38.50 20.45 -10.86
C ASP A 565 39.21 19.25 -10.25
N LEU A 566 40.33 18.86 -10.85
CA LEU A 566 41.20 17.85 -10.29
C LEU A 566 42.26 18.51 -9.40
N ALA A 567 42.04 18.52 -8.11
CA ALA A 567 42.96 19.06 -7.11
C ALA A 567 43.41 20.52 -7.38
N GLY A 568 42.47 21.38 -7.83
CA GLY A 568 42.74 22.76 -8.17
C GLY A 568 43.35 22.98 -9.59
N ILE A 569 43.42 21.93 -10.41
CA ILE A 569 43.79 22.01 -11.82
C ILE A 569 42.51 21.85 -12.65
N PRO A 570 42.00 22.91 -13.26
CA PRO A 570 40.84 22.78 -14.13
C PRO A 570 41.20 21.93 -15.36
N VAL A 571 40.55 20.79 -15.51
CA VAL A 571 40.70 19.94 -16.71
C VAL A 571 39.42 20.04 -17.52
N ASP A 572 39.53 20.64 -18.68
CA ASP A 572 38.42 20.72 -19.66
C ASP A 572 38.36 19.38 -20.39
N ILE A 573 37.41 18.52 -20.04
CA ILE A 573 37.17 17.27 -20.78
C ILE A 573 36.06 17.53 -21.78
N PRO A 574 36.38 17.62 -23.09
CA PRO A 574 35.33 17.71 -24.09
C PRO A 574 34.51 16.42 -24.08
N VAL A 575 33.23 16.51 -23.79
CA VAL A 575 32.27 15.38 -23.73
C VAL A 575 32.22 14.62 -25.09
N SER A 576 32.68 15.23 -26.18
CA SER A 576 32.74 14.62 -27.51
C SER A 576 33.96 13.71 -27.77
N ALA A 577 34.96 13.68 -26.90
CA ALA A 577 36.19 12.92 -27.13
C ALA A 577 36.21 11.52 -26.48
N ALA A 578 35.28 11.23 -25.58
CA ALA A 578 35.12 9.90 -25.00
C ALA A 578 34.13 9.10 -25.86
N GLY A 579 34.67 8.37 -26.84
CA GLY A 579 33.90 7.40 -27.64
C GLY A 579 33.44 6.18 -26.81
N GLY A 580 32.75 6.42 -25.76
CA GLY A 580 32.17 5.50 -24.81
C GLY A 580 31.58 6.38 -23.70
N GLY A 581 30.46 7.04 -24.00
CA GLY A 581 29.84 7.95 -23.06
C GLY A 581 29.46 7.20 -21.81
N LEU A 582 30.02 7.60 -20.68
CA LEU A 582 29.31 7.49 -19.41
C LEU A 582 28.01 8.30 -19.58
N PRO A 583 26.84 7.71 -19.47
CA PRO A 583 25.61 8.49 -19.46
C PRO A 583 25.55 9.25 -18.15
N LEU A 584 26.06 10.48 -18.15
CA LEU A 584 25.78 11.47 -17.11
C LEU A 584 24.41 12.13 -17.35
N ALA A 585 23.45 11.36 -17.82
CA ALA A 585 22.05 11.73 -17.85
C ALA A 585 21.35 10.86 -16.81
N ILE A 586 21.18 11.36 -15.60
CA ILE A 586 20.15 10.88 -14.70
C ILE A 586 18.84 11.43 -15.29
N PRO A 587 17.96 10.59 -15.86
CA PRO A 587 16.67 11.06 -16.30
C PRO A 587 15.86 11.45 -15.06
N TYR A 588 15.29 12.64 -15.09
CA TYR A 588 14.25 13.06 -14.14
C TYR A 588 12.99 12.23 -14.29
#